data_d628a50f3d9c860b59ba0d721dee2ed3
#
_entry.id   d628a50f3d9c860b59ba0d721dee2ed3
#
_cell.length_a   1.000
_cell.length_b   1.000
_cell.length_c   1.000
_cell.angle_alpha   90.00
_cell.angle_beta   90.00
_cell.angle_gamma   90.00
#
_symmetry.space_group_name_H-M   'P 1'
#
loop_
_entity.id
_entity.type
_entity.pdbx_description
1 polymer ?
#
loop_
_entity_poly.entity_id
_entity_poly.type
_entity_poly.pdbx_seq_one_letter_code
_entity_poly.pdbx_strand_id
1 'polypeptide(L)'
;SVLDKAGVTSFISKISRPILKKIYRNTQNFDNISLNFSANLLGLGNAALPLGIKAAKDINFKMKTSASDDLIMFSVLNTTPLQLFPTTLIALRSSYGSQNPFDVILPIWICSVATTVFAIIVCKSFAKIFK
;
A
#
# COMPACT_ATOMS: atom_id res chain seq x y z
N SER A 1 1.73 -15.47 -9.33
CA SER A 1 1.19 -14.56 -10.35
C SER A 1 2.22 -14.35 -11.45
N VAL A 2 1.77 -14.05 -12.69
CA VAL A 2 2.68 -13.76 -13.83
C VAL A 2 3.58 -12.56 -13.53
N LEU A 3 3.06 -11.56 -12.80
CA LEU A 3 3.79 -10.37 -12.38
C LEU A 3 4.90 -10.66 -11.34
N ASP A 4 4.72 -11.67 -10.49
CA ASP A 4 5.77 -12.13 -9.57
C ASP A 4 6.91 -12.81 -10.34
N LYS A 5 6.57 -13.63 -11.33
CA LYS A 5 7.56 -14.30 -12.20
C LYS A 5 8.32 -13.32 -13.10
N ALA A 6 7.68 -12.22 -13.49
CA ALA A 6 8.32 -11.16 -14.28
C ALA A 6 9.23 -10.21 -13.46
N GLY A 7 9.32 -10.39 -12.12
CA GLY A 7 10.15 -9.54 -11.27
C GLY A 7 9.63 -8.11 -11.07
N VAL A 8 8.43 -7.80 -11.54
CA VAL A 8 7.84 -6.45 -11.45
C VAL A 8 7.59 -6.05 -10.00
N THR A 9 7.09 -6.97 -9.19
CA THR A 9 6.89 -6.75 -7.75
C THR A 9 8.20 -6.46 -7.03
N SER A 10 9.27 -7.16 -7.37
CA SER A 10 10.60 -6.95 -6.77
C SER A 10 11.22 -5.61 -7.22
N PHE A 11 11.01 -5.20 -8.46
CA PHE A 11 11.46 -3.91 -8.96
C PHE A 11 10.78 -2.74 -8.25
N ILE A 12 9.45 -2.77 -8.16
CA ILE A 12 8.67 -1.76 -7.44
C ILE A 12 9.03 -1.74 -5.95
N SER A 13 9.23 -2.91 -5.34
CA SER A 13 9.69 -3.06 -3.97
C SER A 13 11.02 -2.35 -3.72
N LYS A 14 11.99 -2.48 -4.62
CA LYS A 14 13.29 -1.77 -4.52
C LYS A 14 13.14 -0.26 -4.59
N ILE A 15 12.29 0.24 -5.49
CA ILE A 15 12.05 1.68 -5.67
C ILE A 15 11.28 2.27 -4.48
N SER A 16 10.32 1.55 -3.91
CA SER A 16 9.50 2.02 -2.80
C SER A 16 10.23 2.00 -1.45
N ARG A 17 11.24 1.13 -1.27
CA ARG A 17 12.02 1.01 -0.02
C ARG A 17 12.52 2.33 0.56
N PRO A 18 13.17 3.26 -0.19
CA PRO A 18 13.68 4.50 0.37
C PRO A 18 12.56 5.41 0.89
N ILE A 19 11.39 5.37 0.24
CA ILE A 19 10.20 6.11 0.67
C ILE A 19 9.63 5.50 1.95
N LEU A 20 9.48 4.19 1.98
CA LEU A 20 8.96 3.46 3.13
C LEU A 20 9.86 3.63 4.37
N LYS A 21 11.19 3.64 4.20
CA LYS A 21 12.14 3.91 5.29
C LYS A 21 11.95 5.29 5.95
N LYS A 22 11.46 6.29 5.21
CA LYS A 22 11.13 7.62 5.77
C LYS A 22 9.80 7.65 6.51
N ILE A 23 8.90 6.73 6.16
CA ILE A 23 7.57 6.63 6.76
C ILE A 23 7.64 5.85 8.06
N TYR A 24 8.31 4.69 8.06
CA TYR A 24 8.45 3.80 9.21
C TYR A 24 9.74 4.06 9.97
N ARG A 25 9.64 4.29 11.29
CA ARG A 25 10.78 4.71 12.12
C ARG A 25 11.47 3.57 12.85
N ASN A 26 10.70 2.58 13.30
CA ASN A 26 11.17 1.55 14.21
C ASN A 26 11.29 0.16 13.58
N THR A 27 10.94 0.03 12.31
CA THR A 27 10.93 -1.25 11.60
C THR A 27 12.29 -1.53 10.98
N GLN A 28 12.84 -2.72 11.23
CA GLN A 28 14.14 -3.14 10.70
C GLN A 28 14.01 -3.94 9.40
N ASN A 29 12.95 -4.76 9.27
CA ASN A 29 12.73 -5.59 8.09
C ASN A 29 11.68 -4.97 7.17
N PHE A 30 12.13 -4.47 6.01
CA PHE A 30 11.27 -3.82 5.03
C PHE A 30 10.84 -4.75 3.88
N ASP A 31 11.28 -6.01 3.87
CA ASP A 31 11.03 -6.90 2.74
C ASP A 31 9.54 -7.18 2.55
N ASN A 32 8.87 -7.66 3.59
CA ASN A 32 7.44 -7.95 3.52
C ASN A 32 6.59 -6.68 3.36
N ILE A 33 7.01 -5.56 3.97
CA ILE A 33 6.31 -4.27 3.84
C ILE A 33 6.38 -3.77 2.41
N SER A 34 7.57 -3.79 1.80
CA SER A 34 7.76 -3.31 0.43
C SER A 34 7.10 -4.23 -0.60
N LEU A 35 7.07 -5.54 -0.36
CA LEU A 35 6.36 -6.49 -1.21
C LEU A 35 4.84 -6.31 -1.09
N ASN A 36 4.31 -6.14 0.12
CA ASN A 36 2.90 -5.84 0.34
C ASN A 36 2.48 -4.53 -0.34
N PHE A 37 3.27 -3.47 -0.14
CA PHE A 37 3.04 -2.19 -0.79
C PHE A 37 3.04 -2.31 -2.31
N SER A 38 3.99 -3.05 -2.87
CA SER A 38 4.08 -3.29 -4.32
C SER A 38 2.88 -4.07 -4.85
N ALA A 39 2.43 -5.08 -4.12
CA ALA A 39 1.25 -5.86 -4.49
C ALA A 39 -0.02 -5.01 -4.48
N ASN A 40 -0.20 -4.14 -3.46
CA ASN A 40 -1.30 -3.19 -3.40
C ASN A 40 -1.25 -2.19 -4.54
N LEU A 41 -0.06 -1.62 -4.81
CA LEU A 41 0.15 -0.66 -5.89
C LEU A 41 -0.20 -1.25 -7.28
N LEU A 42 0.08 -2.53 -7.48
CA LEU A 42 -0.27 -3.26 -8.71
C LEU A 42 -1.73 -3.76 -8.74
N GLY A 43 -2.51 -3.53 -7.68
CA GLY A 43 -3.88 -4.02 -7.58
C GLY A 43 -4.00 -5.54 -7.40
N LEU A 44 -2.97 -6.20 -6.87
CA LEU A 44 -2.92 -7.65 -6.63
C LEU A 44 -3.47 -8.00 -5.25
N GLY A 45 -4.73 -7.67 -4.96
CA GLY A 45 -5.34 -7.83 -3.63
C GLY A 45 -5.16 -9.21 -3.01
N ASN A 46 -5.33 -10.29 -3.80
CA ASN A 46 -5.17 -11.67 -3.31
C ASN A 46 -3.72 -11.98 -2.87
N ALA A 47 -2.71 -11.39 -3.51
CA ALA A 47 -1.31 -11.55 -3.12
C ALA A 47 -0.91 -10.57 -2.01
N ALA A 48 -1.54 -9.41 -1.94
CA ALA A 48 -1.25 -8.39 -0.94
C ALA A 48 -1.63 -8.83 0.47
N LEU A 49 -2.74 -9.55 0.66
CA LEU A 49 -3.24 -9.96 1.97
C LEU A 49 -2.23 -10.82 2.76
N PRO A 50 -1.72 -11.95 2.24
CA PRO A 50 -0.74 -12.76 2.98
C PRO A 50 0.58 -12.03 3.23
N LEU A 51 1.01 -11.16 2.32
CA LEU A 51 2.18 -10.31 2.51
C LEU A 51 1.94 -9.26 3.60
N GLY A 52 0.72 -8.69 3.65
CA GLY A 52 0.32 -7.76 4.70
C GLY A 52 0.34 -8.37 6.09
N ILE A 53 -0.15 -9.59 6.24
CA ILE A 53 -0.11 -10.32 7.52
C ILE A 53 1.34 -10.56 7.97
N LYS A 54 2.24 -10.94 7.06
CA LYS A 54 3.66 -11.11 7.37
C LYS A 54 4.31 -9.77 7.75
N ALA A 55 4.06 -8.72 6.99
CA ALA A 55 4.57 -7.37 7.28
C ALA A 55 4.10 -6.85 8.64
N ALA A 56 2.82 -7.05 8.99
CA ALA A 56 2.29 -6.67 10.29
C ALA A 56 2.97 -7.40 11.45
N LYS A 57 3.27 -8.68 11.27
CA LYS A 57 4.03 -9.46 12.26
C LYS A 57 5.47 -8.96 12.41
N ASP A 58 6.14 -8.63 11.31
CA ASP A 58 7.50 -8.08 11.33
C ASP A 58 7.56 -6.72 12.04
N ILE A 59 6.57 -5.86 11.81
CA ILE A 59 6.46 -4.55 12.47
C ILE A 59 6.22 -4.70 13.97
N ASN A 60 5.34 -5.61 14.37
CA ASN A 60 4.91 -5.76 15.76
C ASN A 60 5.77 -6.74 16.56
N PHE A 61 6.85 -7.28 16.00
CA PHE A 61 7.67 -8.32 16.63
C PHE A 61 8.22 -7.94 18.01
N LYS A 62 8.49 -6.66 18.27
CA LYS A 62 9.03 -6.15 19.53
C LYS A 62 7.98 -5.71 20.55
N MET A 63 6.72 -5.52 20.14
CA MET A 63 5.65 -4.99 21.00
C MET A 63 4.56 -6.03 21.21
N LYS A 64 4.50 -6.61 22.41
CA LYS A 64 3.56 -7.69 22.73
C LYS A 64 2.15 -7.23 23.13
N THR A 65 1.93 -5.95 23.48
CA THR A 65 0.71 -5.51 24.16
C THR A 65 -0.03 -4.32 23.55
N SER A 66 0.60 -3.57 22.65
CA SER A 66 -0.06 -2.44 21.97
C SER A 66 0.39 -2.30 20.53
N ALA A 67 -0.45 -1.70 19.69
CA ALA A 67 -0.08 -1.39 18.32
C ALA A 67 0.99 -0.29 18.29
N SER A 68 2.11 -0.54 17.61
CA SER A 68 3.13 0.48 17.40
C SER A 68 2.67 1.54 16.40
N ASP A 69 3.24 2.76 16.47
CA ASP A 69 2.98 3.83 15.49
C ASP A 69 3.20 3.34 14.06
N ASP A 70 4.21 2.49 13.85
CA ASP A 70 4.51 1.88 12.55
C ASP A 70 3.41 0.90 12.10
N LEU A 71 2.80 0.13 13.02
CA LEU A 71 1.70 -0.78 12.70
C LEU A 71 0.43 0.00 12.34
N ILE A 72 0.15 1.08 13.07
CA ILE A 72 -0.98 1.97 12.76
C ILE A 72 -0.77 2.59 11.37
N MET A 73 0.42 3.13 11.11
CA MET A 73 0.77 3.69 9.80
C MET A 73 0.65 2.66 8.68
N PHE A 74 1.10 1.42 8.93
CA PHE A 74 0.97 0.31 7.98
C PHE A 74 -0.49 0.00 7.67
N SER A 75 -1.34 -0.08 8.69
CA SER A 75 -2.77 -0.30 8.52
C SER A 75 -3.43 0.83 7.72
N VAL A 76 -3.10 2.09 8.04
CA VAL A 76 -3.61 3.26 7.31
C VAL A 76 -3.20 3.21 5.84
N LEU A 77 -1.93 2.92 5.53
CA LEU A 77 -1.46 2.83 4.15
C LEU A 77 -2.11 1.67 3.37
N ASN A 78 -2.39 0.55 4.03
CA ASN A 78 -3.08 -0.58 3.39
C ASN A 78 -4.57 -0.30 3.11
N THR A 79 -5.19 0.62 3.84
CA THR A 79 -6.59 1.02 3.61
C THR A 79 -6.73 2.14 2.57
N THR A 80 -5.64 2.82 2.21
CA THR A 80 -5.68 3.83 1.16
C THR A 80 -5.76 3.19 -0.23
N PRO A 81 -6.55 3.74 -1.14
CA PRO A 81 -6.78 3.15 -2.48
C PRO A 81 -5.64 3.46 -3.46
N LEU A 82 -4.39 3.34 -3.03
CA LEU A 82 -3.23 3.62 -3.86
C LEU A 82 -2.97 2.47 -4.84
N GLN A 83 -3.47 2.59 -6.05
CA GLN A 83 -3.31 1.60 -7.11
C GLN A 83 -2.84 2.26 -8.42
N LEU A 84 -1.85 1.68 -9.09
CA LEU A 84 -1.45 2.10 -10.43
C LEU A 84 -2.46 1.65 -11.50
N PHE A 85 -2.99 0.44 -11.32
CA PHE A 85 -3.97 -0.14 -12.23
C PHE A 85 -5.23 -0.53 -11.46
N PRO A 86 -6.30 0.27 -11.52
CA PRO A 86 -7.59 -0.07 -10.91
C PRO A 86 -8.34 -1.11 -11.76
N THR A 87 -7.76 -2.32 -11.86
CA THR A 87 -8.19 -3.38 -12.78
C THR A 87 -9.65 -3.76 -12.60
N THR A 88 -10.13 -3.81 -11.36
CA THR A 88 -11.54 -4.12 -11.06
C THR A 88 -12.50 -3.07 -11.63
N LEU A 89 -12.16 -1.79 -11.48
CA LEU A 89 -12.98 -0.70 -12.00
C LEU A 89 -12.98 -0.65 -13.52
N ILE A 90 -11.82 -0.87 -14.13
CA ILE A 90 -11.69 -0.93 -15.59
C ILE A 90 -12.51 -2.09 -16.14
N ALA A 91 -12.39 -3.29 -15.54
CA ALA A 91 -13.15 -4.47 -15.94
C ALA A 91 -14.66 -4.24 -15.80
N LEU A 92 -15.11 -3.63 -14.70
CA LEU A 92 -16.51 -3.31 -14.45
C LEU A 92 -17.04 -2.34 -15.51
N ARG A 93 -16.34 -1.24 -15.77
CA ARG A 93 -16.72 -0.29 -16.81
C ARG A 93 -16.79 -0.91 -18.21
N SER A 94 -15.83 -1.78 -18.53
CA SER A 94 -15.83 -2.53 -19.77
C SER A 94 -17.06 -3.44 -19.89
N SER A 95 -17.41 -4.16 -18.82
CA SER A 95 -18.58 -5.05 -18.81
C SER A 95 -19.91 -4.31 -18.94
N TYR A 96 -19.98 -3.05 -18.52
CA TYR A 96 -21.15 -2.20 -18.69
C TYR A 96 -21.16 -1.38 -20.00
N GLY A 97 -20.28 -1.72 -20.95
CA GLY A 97 -20.28 -1.12 -22.30
C GLY A 97 -19.71 0.29 -22.38
N SER A 98 -18.84 0.69 -21.45
CA SER A 98 -18.15 1.98 -21.53
C SER A 98 -17.28 2.03 -22.79
N GLN A 99 -17.39 3.11 -23.59
CA GLN A 99 -16.58 3.31 -24.79
C GLN A 99 -15.09 3.47 -24.45
N ASN A 100 -14.77 4.09 -23.30
CA ASN A 100 -13.41 4.27 -22.82
C ASN A 100 -13.29 3.86 -21.34
N PRO A 101 -13.10 2.56 -21.03
CA PRO A 101 -12.98 2.08 -19.65
C PRO A 101 -11.79 2.67 -18.88
N PHE A 102 -10.76 3.13 -19.59
CA PHE A 102 -9.52 3.64 -19.02
C PHE A 102 -9.54 5.10 -18.58
N ASP A 103 -10.56 5.88 -18.94
CA ASP A 103 -10.68 7.31 -18.58
C ASP A 103 -10.66 7.58 -17.07
N VAL A 104 -10.98 6.56 -16.27
CA VAL A 104 -10.99 6.66 -14.80
C VAL A 104 -9.59 6.61 -14.17
N ILE A 105 -8.56 6.24 -14.92
CA ILE A 105 -7.21 6.05 -14.37
C ILE A 105 -6.68 7.36 -13.81
N LEU A 106 -6.74 8.45 -14.60
CA LEU A 106 -6.21 9.74 -14.19
C LEU A 106 -6.92 10.32 -12.95
N PRO A 107 -8.26 10.40 -12.89
CA PRO A 107 -8.96 10.80 -11.67
C PRO A 107 -8.64 9.93 -10.47
N ILE A 108 -8.54 8.60 -10.64
CA ILE A 108 -8.20 7.69 -9.55
C ILE A 108 -6.79 7.97 -9.03
N TRP A 109 -5.80 8.21 -9.89
CA TRP A 109 -4.44 8.54 -9.47
C TRP A 109 -4.40 9.83 -8.65
N ILE A 110 -5.06 10.88 -9.10
CA ILE A 110 -5.13 12.17 -8.38
C ILE A 110 -5.74 11.96 -7.00
N CYS A 111 -6.91 11.32 -6.93
CA CYS A 111 -7.60 11.06 -5.67
C CYS A 111 -6.80 10.14 -4.74
N SER A 112 -6.19 9.09 -5.27
CA SER A 112 -5.40 8.14 -4.49
C SER A 112 -4.17 8.79 -3.86
N VAL A 113 -3.44 9.59 -4.63
CA VAL A 113 -2.27 10.32 -4.13
C VAL A 113 -2.69 11.33 -3.07
N ALA A 114 -3.72 12.14 -3.34
CA ALA A 114 -4.23 13.12 -2.38
C ALA A 114 -4.68 12.46 -1.07
N THR A 115 -5.46 11.38 -1.16
CA THR A 115 -5.94 10.62 0.01
C THR A 115 -4.79 10.01 0.79
N THR A 116 -3.79 9.43 0.12
CA THR A 116 -2.63 8.81 0.76
C THR A 116 -1.79 9.86 1.49
N VAL A 117 -1.52 11.00 0.87
CA VAL A 117 -0.77 12.11 1.49
C VAL A 117 -1.52 12.61 2.72
N PHE A 118 -2.82 12.85 2.60
CA PHE A 118 -3.66 13.27 3.72
C PHE A 118 -3.64 12.26 4.86
N ALA A 119 -3.80 10.97 4.57
CA ALA A 119 -3.77 9.90 5.57
C ALA A 119 -2.43 9.83 6.31
N ILE A 120 -1.30 10.00 5.61
CA ILE A 120 0.04 10.04 6.23
C ILE A 120 0.17 11.25 7.17
N ILE A 121 -0.29 12.43 6.73
CA ILE A 121 -0.23 13.66 7.54
C ILE A 121 -1.05 13.49 8.82
N VAL A 122 -2.28 13.03 8.68
CA VAL A 122 -3.19 12.79 9.82
C VAL A 122 -2.58 11.78 10.78
N CYS A 123 -2.15 10.63 10.29
CA CYS A 123 -1.57 9.57 11.11
C CYS A 123 -0.34 10.07 11.89
N LYS A 124 0.59 10.81 11.24
CA LYS A 124 1.76 11.37 11.92
C LYS A 124 1.42 12.47 12.91
N SER A 125 0.38 13.27 12.64
CA SER A 125 -0.08 14.31 13.56
C SER A 125 -0.68 13.69 14.83
N PHE A 126 -1.53 12.68 14.69
CA PHE A 126 -2.08 11.95 15.84
C PHE A 126 -0.98 11.23 16.63
N ALA A 127 -0.04 10.55 15.97
CA ALA A 127 1.09 9.91 16.66
C ALA A 127 1.96 10.91 17.45
N LYS A 128 1.96 12.20 17.09
CA LYS A 128 2.67 13.25 17.83
C LYS A 128 1.85 13.78 19.03
N ILE A 129 0.52 13.84 18.91
CA ILE A 129 -0.37 14.38 19.94
C ILE A 129 -0.54 13.38 21.09
N PHE A 130 -0.61 12.08 20.78
CA PHE A 130 -0.88 11.02 21.77
C PHE A 130 0.41 10.39 22.35
N LYS A 131 1.57 11.00 22.14
CA LYS A 131 2.82 10.71 22.84
C LYS A 131 2.94 11.52 24.12
#